data_f96cce015b96a78dceec99cc09be37eb
#
_entry.id   f96cce015b96a78dceec99cc09be37eb
#
_cell.length_a   1.000
_cell.length_b   1.000
_cell.length_c   1.000
_cell.angle_alpha   90.00
_cell.angle_beta   90.00
_cell.angle_gamma   90.00
#
_symmetry.space_group_name_H-M   'P 1'
#
loop_
_entity.id
_entity.type
_entity.pdbx_description
1 polymer ?
#
loop_
_entity_poly.entity_id
_entity_poly.type
_entity_poly.pdbx_seq_one_letter_code
_entity_poly.pdbx_strand_id
1 'polypeptide(L)'
;CRADGAPTPTLKTTKGLQAEAESVSFDATKVDDMLEQSRRQLATVVPVEGRKAAEGDIAVVGFKGIYSDDGSEIDGGSSDSMDVDLENGRMIPGFIEGVVGMAVGDSKTVACNFPEDYPKEDARGRKASFEIELKDLKTRELPDLDDDFAKQASEQETLAELRSDLEKRLKDDAERRTSSNRRDALLAALVEQLEVELPETLVQQEVRNLVEQTAAQFSQQGM
;
A
#
# COMPACT_ATOMS: atom_id res chain seq x y z
N CYS A 1 52.06 11.54 -8.77
CA CYS A 1 50.94 11.34 -7.86
C CYS A 1 50.49 12.73 -7.37
N ARG A 2 49.36 13.24 -7.86
CA ARG A 2 48.69 14.38 -7.25
C ARG A 2 47.84 13.82 -6.11
N ALA A 3 48.18 14.18 -4.90
CA ALA A 3 47.31 13.93 -3.75
C ALA A 3 46.32 15.11 -3.73
N ASP A 4 45.05 14.84 -4.06
CA ASP A 4 44.00 15.79 -3.86
C ASP A 4 43.83 16.00 -2.35
N GLY A 5 44.15 17.22 -1.88
CA GLY A 5 43.95 17.60 -0.48
C GLY A 5 42.47 17.70 -0.15
N ALA A 6 42.12 17.59 1.13
CA ALA A 6 40.74 17.82 1.57
C ALA A 6 40.28 19.22 1.16
N PRO A 7 39.13 19.39 0.53
CA PRO A 7 38.60 20.69 0.12
C PRO A 7 38.36 21.56 1.36
N THR A 8 38.69 22.85 1.26
CA THR A 8 38.42 23.81 2.32
C THR A 8 37.09 24.52 2.00
N PRO A 9 36.00 24.19 2.68
CA PRO A 9 34.72 24.82 2.43
C PRO A 9 34.70 26.25 2.97
N THR A 10 34.10 27.14 2.21
CA THR A 10 33.86 28.54 2.62
C THR A 10 32.36 28.82 2.58
N LEU A 11 31.83 29.36 3.66
CA LEU A 11 30.42 29.77 3.74
C LEU A 11 30.31 31.28 3.51
N LYS A 12 29.49 31.71 2.53
CA LYS A 12 29.21 33.14 2.28
C LYS A 12 28.48 33.78 3.43
N THR A 13 27.53 33.05 4.04
CA THR A 13 26.71 33.54 5.14
C THR A 13 26.39 32.40 6.10
N THR A 14 26.56 32.64 7.40
CA THR A 14 26.25 31.67 8.48
C THR A 14 25.10 32.13 9.38
N LYS A 15 24.62 33.36 9.21
CA LYS A 15 23.56 33.95 10.03
C LYS A 15 22.45 34.51 9.14
N GLY A 16 21.20 34.41 9.62
CA GLY A 16 20.04 34.97 8.90
C GLY A 16 19.56 34.13 7.72
N LEU A 17 19.96 32.86 7.63
CA LEU A 17 19.43 31.92 6.65
C LEU A 17 17.92 31.78 6.86
N GLN A 18 17.14 31.98 5.80
CA GLN A 18 15.72 31.72 5.77
C GLN A 18 15.45 30.57 4.81
N ALA A 19 14.66 29.63 5.26
CA ALA A 19 14.21 28.52 4.44
C ALA A 19 12.71 28.28 4.70
N GLU A 20 11.97 28.11 3.64
CA GLU A 20 10.58 27.67 3.74
C GLU A 20 10.56 26.17 3.97
N ALA A 21 9.92 25.75 5.04
CA ALA A 21 9.75 24.33 5.38
C ALA A 21 8.26 24.02 5.49
N GLU A 22 7.85 22.94 4.87
CA GLU A 22 6.48 22.47 4.98
C GLU A 22 6.22 21.97 6.42
N SER A 23 5.19 22.51 7.06
CA SER A 23 4.71 22.04 8.36
C SER A 23 3.69 20.93 8.17
N VAL A 24 3.90 19.80 8.83
CA VAL A 24 2.94 18.69 8.86
C VAL A 24 1.99 18.90 10.02
N SER A 25 0.71 19.09 9.71
CA SER A 25 -0.33 19.21 10.74
C SER A 25 -0.86 17.84 11.17
N PHE A 26 -1.26 17.75 12.43
CA PHE A 26 -2.01 16.60 12.93
C PHE A 26 -3.40 16.56 12.29
N ASP A 27 -3.79 15.38 11.81
CA ASP A 27 -5.11 15.12 11.26
C ASP A 27 -5.82 14.07 12.13
N ALA A 28 -6.89 14.50 12.79
CA ALA A 28 -7.66 13.65 13.70
C ALA A 28 -8.38 12.50 12.96
N THR A 29 -8.70 12.66 11.67
CA THR A 29 -9.37 11.61 10.88
C THR A 29 -8.50 10.37 10.72
N LYS A 30 -7.18 10.53 10.75
CA LYS A 30 -6.24 9.41 10.68
C LYS A 30 -6.32 8.47 11.87
N VAL A 31 -6.79 8.94 13.04
CA VAL A 31 -7.02 8.07 14.19
C VAL A 31 -8.15 7.09 13.90
N ASP A 32 -9.24 7.59 13.33
CA ASP A 32 -10.38 6.74 12.96
C ASP A 32 -10.02 5.77 11.82
N ASP A 33 -9.24 6.22 10.84
CA ASP A 33 -8.72 5.36 9.77
C ASP A 33 -7.83 4.23 10.32
N MET A 34 -6.96 4.53 11.30
CA MET A 34 -6.11 3.53 11.93
C MET A 34 -6.93 2.53 12.76
N LEU A 35 -7.95 2.99 13.47
CA LEU A 35 -8.86 2.12 14.21
C LEU A 35 -9.64 1.20 13.27
N GLU A 36 -10.17 1.73 12.17
CA GLU A 36 -10.86 0.93 11.16
C GLU A 36 -9.93 -0.07 10.47
N GLN A 37 -8.68 0.31 10.21
CA GLN A 37 -7.69 -0.62 9.67
C GLN A 37 -7.38 -1.76 10.64
N SER A 38 -7.19 -1.45 11.92
CA SER A 38 -6.99 -2.46 12.98
C SER A 38 -8.22 -3.35 13.14
N ARG A 39 -9.41 -2.78 13.06
CA ARG A 39 -10.69 -3.48 13.09
C ARG A 39 -10.81 -4.49 11.94
N ARG A 40 -10.42 -4.10 10.73
CA ARG A 40 -10.38 -5.01 9.56
C ARG A 40 -9.36 -6.14 9.73
N GLN A 41 -8.23 -5.88 10.39
CA GLN A 41 -7.22 -6.91 10.67
C GLN A 41 -7.70 -7.94 11.69
N LEU A 42 -8.52 -7.52 12.66
CA LEU A 42 -9.12 -8.39 13.68
C LEU A 42 -10.47 -8.98 13.27
N ALA A 43 -10.93 -8.72 12.04
CA ALA A 43 -12.19 -9.24 11.54
C ALA A 43 -12.20 -10.78 11.53
N THR A 44 -13.28 -11.36 12.00
CA THR A 44 -13.52 -12.79 11.94
C THR A 44 -14.25 -13.14 10.65
N VAL A 45 -13.77 -14.17 9.95
CA VAL A 45 -14.44 -14.67 8.75
C VAL A 45 -15.52 -15.65 9.17
N VAL A 46 -16.77 -15.32 8.85
CA VAL A 46 -17.94 -16.16 9.17
C VAL A 46 -18.66 -16.59 7.88
N PRO A 47 -19.21 -17.80 7.81
CA PRO A 47 -20.01 -18.23 6.67
C PRO A 47 -21.29 -17.42 6.59
N VAL A 48 -21.75 -17.18 5.36
CA VAL A 48 -22.99 -16.46 5.06
C VAL A 48 -23.98 -17.40 4.41
N GLU A 49 -25.14 -17.56 5.03
CA GLU A 49 -26.23 -18.36 4.49
C GLU A 49 -27.46 -17.47 4.21
N GLY A 50 -28.23 -17.84 3.19
CA GLY A 50 -29.55 -17.25 2.92
C GLY A 50 -29.57 -15.86 2.31
N ARG A 51 -28.40 -15.30 1.94
CA ARG A 51 -28.32 -14.06 1.16
C ARG A 51 -27.38 -14.18 -0.04
N LYS A 52 -27.50 -13.25 -0.94
CA LYS A 52 -26.63 -13.12 -2.11
C LYS A 52 -25.30 -12.48 -1.75
N ALA A 53 -24.29 -12.75 -2.58
CA ALA A 53 -22.97 -12.12 -2.48
C ALA A 53 -23.07 -10.61 -2.60
N ALA A 54 -22.41 -9.91 -1.70
CA ALA A 54 -22.31 -8.46 -1.66
C ALA A 54 -20.85 -8.00 -1.75
N GLU A 55 -20.66 -6.73 -2.08
CA GLU A 55 -19.34 -6.11 -2.06
C GLU A 55 -18.72 -6.19 -0.66
N GLY A 56 -17.43 -6.56 -0.58
CA GLY A 56 -16.71 -6.76 0.69
C GLY A 56 -16.82 -8.17 1.28
N ASP A 57 -17.63 -9.07 0.71
CA ASP A 57 -17.67 -10.47 1.08
C ASP A 57 -16.46 -11.24 0.49
N ILE A 58 -16.26 -12.45 0.99
CA ILE A 58 -15.30 -13.42 0.44
C ILE A 58 -16.13 -14.52 -0.22
N ALA A 59 -16.06 -14.60 -1.55
CA ALA A 59 -16.72 -15.63 -2.32
C ALA A 59 -15.77 -16.79 -2.59
N VAL A 60 -16.20 -18.01 -2.30
CA VAL A 60 -15.51 -19.23 -2.75
C VAL A 60 -16.09 -19.61 -4.10
N VAL A 61 -15.30 -19.38 -5.15
CA VAL A 61 -15.76 -19.59 -6.53
C VAL A 61 -14.93 -20.65 -7.25
N GLY A 62 -15.62 -21.47 -8.04
CA GLY A 62 -15.00 -22.20 -9.14
C GLY A 62 -15.14 -21.35 -10.39
N PHE A 63 -14.13 -21.28 -11.24
CA PHE A 63 -14.22 -20.55 -12.48
C PHE A 63 -13.40 -21.17 -13.60
N LYS A 64 -13.86 -20.96 -14.83
CA LYS A 64 -13.16 -21.32 -16.06
C LYS A 64 -13.21 -20.15 -17.04
N GLY A 65 -12.03 -19.64 -17.39
CA GLY A 65 -11.87 -18.51 -18.31
C GLY A 65 -11.45 -18.95 -19.71
N ILE A 66 -12.08 -18.37 -20.70
CA ILE A 66 -11.70 -18.50 -22.11
C ILE A 66 -11.58 -17.11 -22.72
N TYR A 67 -10.68 -16.96 -23.70
CA TYR A 67 -10.65 -15.74 -24.51
C TYR A 67 -11.85 -15.67 -25.43
N SER A 68 -12.48 -14.50 -25.50
CA SER A 68 -13.69 -14.31 -26.32
C SER A 68 -13.39 -14.18 -27.81
N ASP A 69 -12.16 -13.92 -28.19
CA ASP A 69 -11.73 -13.69 -29.57
C ASP A 69 -11.43 -15.01 -30.34
N ASP A 70 -10.81 -15.99 -29.68
CA ASP A 70 -10.40 -17.25 -30.30
C ASP A 70 -10.92 -18.50 -29.58
N GLY A 71 -11.58 -18.34 -28.43
CA GLY A 71 -12.12 -19.44 -27.62
C GLY A 71 -11.06 -20.28 -26.92
N SER A 72 -9.79 -19.85 -26.92
CA SER A 72 -8.72 -20.58 -26.24
C SER A 72 -8.83 -20.45 -24.73
N GLU A 73 -8.40 -21.47 -24.00
CA GLU A 73 -8.36 -21.43 -22.54
C GLU A 73 -7.29 -20.45 -22.06
N ILE A 74 -7.61 -19.71 -21.01
CA ILE A 74 -6.67 -18.76 -20.40
C ILE A 74 -5.73 -19.57 -19.49
N ASP A 75 -4.44 -19.52 -19.74
CA ASP A 75 -3.45 -20.16 -18.88
C ASP A 75 -3.48 -19.56 -17.47
N GLY A 76 -3.81 -20.40 -16.46
CA GLY A 76 -4.07 -19.97 -15.08
C GLY A 76 -5.43 -19.27 -14.91
N GLY A 77 -6.31 -19.27 -15.91
CA GLY A 77 -7.66 -18.70 -15.88
C GLY A 77 -8.73 -19.66 -15.40
N SER A 78 -8.38 -20.78 -14.77
CA SER A 78 -9.34 -21.74 -14.21
C SER A 78 -8.93 -22.17 -12.80
N SER A 79 -9.91 -22.33 -11.94
CA SER A 79 -9.75 -22.90 -10.61
C SER A 79 -11.04 -23.58 -10.19
N ASP A 80 -10.91 -24.75 -9.55
CA ASP A 80 -12.07 -25.46 -9.02
C ASP A 80 -12.63 -24.81 -7.76
N SER A 81 -11.76 -24.16 -6.97
CA SER A 81 -12.14 -23.48 -5.74
C SER A 81 -11.08 -22.42 -5.40
N MET A 82 -11.49 -21.18 -5.34
CA MET A 82 -10.63 -20.06 -4.96
C MET A 82 -11.42 -19.06 -4.12
N ASP A 83 -10.82 -18.62 -3.02
CA ASP A 83 -11.37 -17.55 -2.19
C ASP A 83 -11.09 -16.22 -2.90
N VAL A 84 -12.14 -15.53 -3.30
CA VAL A 84 -12.11 -14.23 -3.97
C VAL A 84 -12.69 -13.18 -3.04
N ASP A 85 -11.90 -12.19 -2.73
CA ASP A 85 -12.35 -11.01 -2.00
C ASP A 85 -13.12 -10.09 -2.95
N LEU A 86 -14.40 -9.87 -2.67
CA LEU A 86 -15.28 -9.03 -3.48
C LEU A 86 -15.07 -7.54 -3.18
N GLU A 87 -13.84 -7.14 -2.93
CA GLU A 87 -13.46 -5.75 -2.78
C GLU A 87 -13.01 -5.18 -4.13
N ASN A 88 -13.50 -4.00 -4.49
CA ASN A 88 -13.19 -3.35 -5.76
C ASN A 88 -11.68 -3.16 -5.96
N GLY A 89 -11.20 -3.45 -7.18
CA GLY A 89 -9.81 -3.23 -7.61
C GLY A 89 -8.85 -4.39 -7.37
N ARG A 90 -9.29 -5.51 -6.79
CA ARG A 90 -8.44 -6.70 -6.58
C ARG A 90 -8.48 -7.73 -7.71
N MET A 91 -9.50 -7.69 -8.54
CA MET A 91 -9.70 -8.60 -9.66
C MET A 91 -9.85 -7.80 -10.96
N ILE A 92 -9.84 -8.51 -12.09
CA ILE A 92 -10.07 -7.89 -13.40
C ILE A 92 -11.49 -7.27 -13.46
N PRO A 93 -11.64 -6.12 -14.13
CA PRO A 93 -12.93 -5.46 -14.29
C PRO A 93 -14.01 -6.39 -14.87
N GLY A 94 -15.18 -6.37 -14.28
CA GLY A 94 -16.33 -7.21 -14.66
C GLY A 94 -16.44 -8.51 -13.86
N PHE A 95 -15.35 -9.01 -13.26
CA PHE A 95 -15.39 -10.27 -12.50
C PHE A 95 -16.15 -10.12 -11.18
N ILE A 96 -15.78 -9.14 -10.37
CA ILE A 96 -16.42 -8.89 -9.06
C ILE A 96 -17.89 -8.52 -9.26
N GLU A 97 -18.18 -7.62 -10.19
CA GLU A 97 -19.56 -7.20 -10.53
C GLU A 97 -20.40 -8.37 -11.01
N GLY A 98 -19.77 -9.36 -11.64
CA GLY A 98 -20.41 -10.59 -12.07
C GLY A 98 -20.82 -11.49 -10.91
N VAL A 99 -19.98 -11.59 -9.88
CA VAL A 99 -20.21 -12.43 -8.69
C VAL A 99 -21.14 -11.77 -7.70
N VAL A 100 -21.10 -10.45 -7.56
CA VAL A 100 -22.03 -9.69 -6.72
C VAL A 100 -23.48 -9.95 -7.18
N GLY A 101 -24.32 -10.33 -6.22
CA GLY A 101 -25.73 -10.67 -6.47
C GLY A 101 -25.98 -12.15 -6.79
N MET A 102 -24.96 -13.00 -6.90
CA MET A 102 -25.10 -14.45 -7.01
C MET A 102 -25.46 -15.07 -5.65
N ALA A 103 -26.24 -16.12 -5.67
CA ALA A 103 -26.46 -16.98 -4.51
C ALA A 103 -25.51 -18.17 -4.54
N VAL A 104 -25.28 -18.78 -3.38
CA VAL A 104 -24.48 -20.04 -3.30
C VAL A 104 -25.15 -21.13 -4.13
N GLY A 105 -24.39 -21.75 -5.01
CA GLY A 105 -24.87 -22.74 -5.99
C GLY A 105 -25.24 -22.15 -7.36
N ASP A 106 -25.24 -20.83 -7.53
CA ASP A 106 -25.46 -20.21 -8.83
C ASP A 106 -24.22 -20.32 -9.71
N SER A 107 -24.46 -20.50 -11.01
CA SER A 107 -23.44 -20.40 -12.05
C SER A 107 -23.79 -19.29 -13.03
N LYS A 108 -22.80 -18.51 -13.44
CA LYS A 108 -22.99 -17.37 -14.34
C LYS A 108 -21.79 -17.20 -15.25
N THR A 109 -22.04 -16.89 -16.51
CA THR A 109 -20.98 -16.48 -17.45
C THR A 109 -20.85 -14.97 -17.43
N VAL A 110 -19.65 -14.49 -17.17
CA VAL A 110 -19.34 -13.06 -17.04
C VAL A 110 -18.28 -12.66 -18.07
N ALA A 111 -18.56 -11.59 -18.81
CA ALA A 111 -17.59 -11.00 -19.71
C ALA A 111 -16.67 -10.04 -18.95
N CYS A 112 -15.37 -10.28 -19.04
CA CYS A 112 -14.34 -9.47 -18.41
C CYS A 112 -13.38 -8.90 -19.46
N ASN A 113 -12.76 -7.77 -19.15
CA ASN A 113 -11.75 -7.18 -20.01
C ASN A 113 -10.44 -7.13 -19.23
N PHE A 114 -9.37 -7.68 -19.79
CA PHE A 114 -8.03 -7.50 -19.23
C PHE A 114 -7.56 -6.07 -19.49
N PRO A 115 -7.03 -5.37 -18.47
CA PRO A 115 -6.45 -4.05 -18.65
C PRO A 115 -5.20 -4.12 -19.55
N GLU A 116 -4.81 -2.98 -20.15
CA GLU A 116 -3.64 -2.91 -21.05
C GLU A 116 -2.31 -3.03 -20.29
N ASP A 117 -2.31 -2.77 -18.99
CA ASP A 117 -1.17 -2.91 -18.09
C ASP A 117 -1.13 -4.25 -17.34
N TYR A 118 -1.94 -5.23 -17.77
CA TYR A 118 -1.96 -6.54 -17.14
C TYR A 118 -0.60 -7.22 -17.18
N PRO A 119 -0.14 -7.89 -16.10
CA PRO A 119 1.19 -8.48 -16.01
C PRO A 119 1.52 -9.48 -17.14
N LYS A 120 0.53 -10.27 -17.58
CA LYS A 120 0.67 -11.21 -18.71
C LYS A 120 0.45 -10.48 -20.02
N GLU A 121 1.50 -10.37 -20.83
CA GLU A 121 1.46 -9.68 -22.14
C GLU A 121 0.42 -10.25 -23.09
N ASP A 122 0.28 -11.57 -23.15
CA ASP A 122 -0.66 -12.28 -24.03
C ASP A 122 -2.14 -12.04 -23.70
N ALA A 123 -2.42 -11.55 -22.49
CA ALA A 123 -3.78 -11.25 -22.02
C ALA A 123 -4.14 -9.76 -22.11
N ARG A 124 -3.15 -8.86 -22.29
CA ARG A 124 -3.38 -7.41 -22.28
C ARG A 124 -4.41 -6.97 -23.29
N GLY A 125 -5.38 -6.18 -22.83
CA GLY A 125 -6.44 -5.61 -23.67
C GLY A 125 -7.41 -6.63 -24.28
N ARG A 126 -7.23 -7.94 -24.00
CA ARG A 126 -8.11 -8.98 -24.55
C ARG A 126 -9.39 -9.11 -23.74
N LYS A 127 -10.45 -9.50 -24.44
CA LYS A 127 -11.72 -9.83 -23.81
C LYS A 127 -11.75 -11.30 -23.44
N ALA A 128 -12.27 -11.58 -22.25
CA ALA A 128 -12.41 -12.93 -21.73
C ALA A 128 -13.84 -13.18 -21.26
N SER A 129 -14.23 -14.43 -21.30
CA SER A 129 -15.49 -14.91 -20.74
C SER A 129 -15.18 -15.91 -19.64
N PHE A 130 -15.67 -15.66 -18.44
CA PHE A 130 -15.49 -16.52 -17.28
C PHE A 130 -16.82 -17.17 -16.91
N GLU A 131 -16.86 -18.49 -16.92
CA GLU A 131 -17.92 -19.24 -16.29
C GLU A 131 -17.57 -19.37 -14.81
N ILE A 132 -18.41 -18.80 -13.94
CA ILE A 132 -18.18 -18.70 -12.50
C ILE A 132 -19.29 -19.44 -11.78
N GLU A 133 -18.93 -20.32 -10.86
CA GLU A 133 -19.82 -21.00 -9.93
C GLU A 133 -19.54 -20.52 -8.51
N LEU A 134 -20.53 -20.00 -7.81
CA LEU A 134 -20.40 -19.60 -6.40
C LEU A 134 -20.65 -20.82 -5.50
N LYS A 135 -19.59 -21.35 -4.91
CA LYS A 135 -19.63 -22.56 -4.06
C LYS A 135 -19.93 -22.28 -2.61
N ASP A 136 -19.40 -21.19 -2.09
CA ASP A 136 -19.58 -20.77 -0.70
C ASP A 136 -19.44 -19.26 -0.58
N LEU A 137 -19.99 -18.71 0.47
CA LEU A 137 -19.94 -17.27 0.74
C LEU A 137 -19.59 -17.05 2.21
N LYS A 138 -18.61 -16.18 2.41
CA LYS A 138 -18.13 -15.76 3.74
C LYS A 138 -18.16 -14.24 3.82
N THR A 139 -18.34 -13.73 5.02
CA THR A 139 -18.20 -12.28 5.25
C THR A 139 -17.23 -12.01 6.37
N ARG A 140 -16.68 -10.79 6.40
CA ARG A 140 -15.86 -10.33 7.53
C ARG A 140 -16.76 -9.67 8.54
N GLU A 141 -16.90 -10.29 9.68
CA GLU A 141 -17.56 -9.68 10.83
C GLU A 141 -16.53 -8.84 11.57
N LEU A 142 -16.71 -7.52 11.52
CA LEU A 142 -15.83 -6.57 12.18
C LEU A 142 -16.17 -6.51 13.66
N PRO A 143 -15.17 -6.60 14.57
CA PRO A 143 -15.44 -6.43 16.01
C PRO A 143 -15.99 -5.03 16.29
N ASP A 144 -16.78 -4.88 17.34
CA ASP A 144 -17.22 -3.57 17.80
C ASP A 144 -16.04 -2.73 18.31
N LEU A 145 -16.14 -1.40 18.16
CA LEU A 145 -15.15 -0.48 18.73
C LEU A 145 -15.45 -0.24 20.21
N ASP A 146 -15.00 -1.14 21.04
CA ASP A 146 -15.18 -1.15 22.49
C ASP A 146 -13.86 -1.40 23.24
N ASP A 147 -13.94 -1.57 24.55
CA ASP A 147 -12.75 -1.81 25.38
C ASP A 147 -12.14 -3.21 25.14
N ASP A 148 -12.94 -4.16 24.72
CA ASP A 148 -12.44 -5.51 24.38
C ASP A 148 -11.66 -5.47 23.07
N PHE A 149 -12.10 -4.65 22.10
CA PHE A 149 -11.32 -4.35 20.90
C PHE A 149 -9.98 -3.69 21.26
N ALA A 150 -9.97 -2.72 22.16
CA ALA A 150 -8.73 -2.05 22.57
C ALA A 150 -7.69 -3.02 23.14
N LYS A 151 -8.12 -3.97 23.97
CA LYS A 151 -7.26 -5.02 24.53
C LYS A 151 -6.73 -6.01 23.48
N GLN A 152 -7.51 -6.28 22.44
CA GLN A 152 -7.08 -7.16 21.35
C GLN A 152 -6.14 -6.47 20.35
N ALA A 153 -6.39 -5.18 20.08
CA ALA A 153 -5.64 -4.39 19.10
C ALA A 153 -4.34 -3.81 19.67
N SER A 154 -4.24 -3.66 20.99
CA SER A 154 -3.12 -2.97 21.66
C SER A 154 -2.92 -3.46 23.09
N GLU A 155 -1.98 -2.82 23.79
CA GLU A 155 -1.76 -3.02 25.23
C GLU A 155 -2.67 -2.12 26.12
N GLN A 156 -3.59 -1.36 25.51
CA GLN A 156 -4.47 -0.45 26.22
C GLN A 156 -5.70 -1.19 26.77
N GLU A 157 -6.19 -0.78 27.94
CA GLU A 157 -7.34 -1.42 28.56
C GLU A 157 -8.69 -0.88 28.07
N THR A 158 -8.69 0.35 27.55
CA THR A 158 -9.90 1.03 27.08
C THR A 158 -9.73 1.65 25.70
N LEU A 159 -10.85 1.76 24.96
CA LEU A 159 -10.86 2.42 23.66
C LEU A 159 -10.43 3.90 23.76
N ALA A 160 -10.77 4.57 24.85
CA ALA A 160 -10.37 5.96 25.09
C ALA A 160 -8.84 6.11 25.23
N GLU A 161 -8.19 5.19 25.93
CA GLU A 161 -6.73 5.15 26.06
C GLU A 161 -6.07 4.84 24.71
N LEU A 162 -6.60 3.89 23.94
CA LEU A 162 -6.10 3.56 22.60
C LEU A 162 -6.19 4.79 21.68
N ARG A 163 -7.33 5.48 21.65
CA ARG A 163 -7.48 6.72 20.86
C ARG A 163 -6.47 7.79 21.28
N SER A 164 -6.32 8.01 22.58
CA SER A 164 -5.36 8.98 23.12
C SER A 164 -3.92 8.66 22.75
N ASP A 165 -3.54 7.38 22.80
CA ASP A 165 -2.20 6.93 22.40
C ASP A 165 -1.96 7.13 20.91
N LEU A 166 -2.91 6.76 20.05
CA LEU A 166 -2.84 6.99 18.61
C LEU A 166 -2.74 8.49 18.27
N GLU A 167 -3.55 9.34 18.92
CA GLU A 167 -3.45 10.79 18.76
C GLU A 167 -2.07 11.33 19.12
N LYS A 168 -1.54 10.89 20.25
CA LYS A 168 -0.22 11.29 20.72
C LYS A 168 0.86 10.87 19.72
N ARG A 169 0.84 9.63 19.26
CA ARG A 169 1.79 9.12 18.26
C ARG A 169 1.75 9.90 16.95
N LEU A 170 0.54 10.23 16.46
CA LEU A 170 0.37 11.04 15.25
C LEU A 170 0.85 12.48 15.43
N LYS A 171 0.61 13.09 16.59
CA LYS A 171 1.14 14.43 16.93
C LYS A 171 2.66 14.42 16.98
N ASP A 172 3.25 13.45 17.69
CA ASP A 172 4.70 13.30 17.80
C ASP A 172 5.35 13.03 16.42
N ASP A 173 4.67 12.29 15.54
CA ASP A 173 5.15 12.05 14.18
C ASP A 173 5.08 13.32 13.32
N ALA A 174 3.98 14.07 13.40
CA ALA A 174 3.82 15.35 12.70
C ALA A 174 4.89 16.36 13.13
N GLU A 175 5.18 16.46 14.44
CA GLU A 175 6.24 17.31 14.96
C GLU A 175 7.63 16.88 14.49
N ARG A 176 7.91 15.58 14.51
CA ARG A 176 9.17 15.02 14.00
C ARG A 176 9.36 15.31 12.52
N ARG A 177 8.32 15.09 11.69
CA ARG A 177 8.36 15.40 10.27
C ARG A 177 8.56 16.89 10.01
N THR A 178 7.83 17.75 10.71
CA THR A 178 8.00 19.21 10.63
C THR A 178 9.43 19.62 10.99
N SER A 179 9.99 19.06 12.07
CA SER A 179 11.37 19.32 12.48
C SER A 179 12.39 18.82 11.44
N SER A 180 12.15 17.66 10.84
CA SER A 180 12.99 17.13 9.76
C SER A 180 12.93 18.03 8.54
N ASN A 181 11.74 18.36 8.06
CA ASN A 181 11.54 19.26 6.91
C ASN A 181 12.25 20.60 7.12
N ARG A 182 12.14 21.17 8.34
CA ARG A 182 12.83 22.43 8.69
C ARG A 182 14.34 22.28 8.65
N ARG A 183 14.87 21.17 9.17
CA ARG A 183 16.31 20.90 9.15
C ARG A 183 16.80 20.73 7.73
N ASP A 184 16.08 19.96 6.92
CA ASP A 184 16.45 19.67 5.54
C ASP A 184 16.41 20.94 4.67
N ALA A 185 15.37 21.78 4.86
CA ALA A 185 15.28 23.07 4.19
C ALA A 185 16.41 24.03 4.60
N LEU A 186 16.77 24.07 5.89
CA LEU A 186 17.92 24.87 6.36
C LEU A 186 19.25 24.34 5.85
N LEU A 187 19.41 23.01 5.77
CA LEU A 187 20.61 22.39 5.20
C LEU A 187 20.72 22.70 3.71
N ALA A 188 19.62 22.61 2.97
CA ALA A 188 19.60 22.98 1.55
C ALA A 188 20.00 24.45 1.35
N ALA A 189 19.42 25.37 2.12
CA ALA A 189 19.79 26.79 2.08
C ALA A 189 21.25 27.04 2.49
N LEU A 190 21.79 26.25 3.42
CA LEU A 190 23.20 26.33 3.80
C LEU A 190 24.11 25.84 2.67
N VAL A 191 23.73 24.74 2.02
CA VAL A 191 24.50 24.18 0.88
C VAL A 191 24.57 25.18 -0.28
N GLU A 192 23.50 25.93 -0.53
CA GLU A 192 23.49 27.01 -1.54
C GLU A 192 24.49 28.15 -1.22
N GLN A 193 24.80 28.36 0.08
CA GLN A 193 25.80 29.35 0.51
C GLN A 193 27.22 28.81 0.56
N LEU A 194 27.37 27.50 0.30
CA LEU A 194 28.67 26.84 0.36
C LEU A 194 29.45 27.03 -0.94
N GLU A 195 30.61 27.64 -0.85
CA GLU A 195 31.60 27.67 -1.93
C GLU A 195 32.67 26.64 -1.65
N VAL A 196 32.66 25.56 -2.42
CA VAL A 196 33.64 24.50 -2.33
C VAL A 196 33.88 23.90 -3.71
N GLU A 197 35.15 23.78 -4.09
CA GLU A 197 35.54 22.97 -5.25
C GLU A 197 35.67 21.51 -4.77
N LEU A 198 34.76 20.67 -5.20
CA LEU A 198 34.76 19.25 -4.87
C LEU A 198 35.71 18.52 -5.83
N PRO A 199 36.81 17.89 -5.32
CA PRO A 199 37.64 17.03 -6.15
C PRO A 199 36.80 15.89 -6.76
N GLU A 200 37.01 15.62 -8.03
CA GLU A 200 36.26 14.59 -8.76
C GLU A 200 36.41 13.20 -8.10
N THR A 201 37.54 12.93 -7.49
CA THR A 201 37.84 11.71 -6.75
C THR A 201 36.89 11.50 -5.56
N LEU A 202 36.55 12.55 -4.81
CA LEU A 202 35.62 12.48 -3.69
C LEU A 202 34.19 12.26 -4.18
N VAL A 203 33.79 12.93 -5.27
CA VAL A 203 32.47 12.74 -5.88
C VAL A 203 32.30 11.29 -6.35
N GLN A 204 33.31 10.73 -7.03
CA GLN A 204 33.29 9.35 -7.50
C GLN A 204 33.26 8.33 -6.34
N GLN A 205 33.94 8.62 -5.25
CA GLN A 205 33.90 7.76 -4.07
C GLN A 205 32.54 7.76 -3.41
N GLU A 206 31.92 8.93 -3.27
CA GLU A 206 30.57 9.03 -2.66
C GLU A 206 29.51 8.40 -3.55
N VAL A 207 29.59 8.56 -4.86
CA VAL A 207 28.70 7.86 -5.81
C VAL A 207 28.81 6.34 -5.64
N ARG A 208 30.01 5.79 -5.48
CA ARG A 208 30.16 4.35 -5.21
C ARG A 208 29.53 3.93 -3.89
N ASN A 209 29.78 4.70 -2.83
CA ASN A 209 29.20 4.42 -1.52
C ASN A 209 27.67 4.42 -1.57
N LEU A 210 27.06 5.40 -2.26
CA LEU A 210 25.61 5.50 -2.44
C LEU A 210 25.06 4.32 -3.24
N VAL A 211 25.74 3.91 -4.30
CA VAL A 211 25.34 2.74 -5.10
C VAL A 211 25.41 1.46 -4.26
N GLU A 212 26.48 1.28 -3.47
CA GLU A 212 26.63 0.12 -2.59
C GLU A 212 25.57 0.10 -1.48
N GLN A 213 25.26 1.24 -0.86
CA GLN A 213 24.21 1.35 0.15
C GLN A 213 22.82 1.05 -0.45
N THR A 214 22.55 1.59 -1.63
CA THR A 214 21.27 1.36 -2.32
C THR A 214 21.12 -0.12 -2.70
N ALA A 215 22.17 -0.73 -3.24
CA ALA A 215 22.19 -2.15 -3.57
C ALA A 215 21.96 -3.04 -2.33
N ALA A 216 22.62 -2.70 -1.20
CA ALA A 216 22.43 -3.41 0.06
C ALA A 216 20.99 -3.28 0.58
N GLN A 217 20.37 -2.10 0.43
CA GLN A 217 19.00 -1.87 0.83
C GLN A 217 18.00 -2.67 -0.01
N PHE A 218 18.19 -2.74 -1.34
CA PHE A 218 17.38 -3.58 -2.23
C PHE A 218 17.52 -5.06 -1.90
N SER A 219 18.76 -5.52 -1.64
CA SER A 219 19.00 -6.92 -1.24
C SER A 219 18.33 -7.29 0.08
N GLN A 220 18.20 -6.36 1.03
CA GLN A 220 17.48 -6.58 2.29
C GLN A 220 15.96 -6.60 2.11
N GLN A 221 15.43 -5.96 1.07
CA GLN A 221 14.00 -5.94 0.74
C GLN A 221 13.57 -7.12 -0.15
N GLY A 222 14.50 -8.02 -0.49
CA GLY A 222 14.20 -9.25 -1.24
C GLY A 222 13.94 -9.04 -2.73
N MET A 223 14.44 -7.94 -3.28
CA MET A 223 14.45 -7.69 -4.73
C MET A 223 15.85 -7.93 -5.31
#